data_9b100f0e40a15f9b81b6d9300b1e1a7f
#
_entry.id   9b100f0e40a15f9b81b6d9300b1e1a7f
#
_cell.length_a   1.000
_cell.length_b   1.000
_cell.length_c   1.000
_cell.angle_alpha   90.00
_cell.angle_beta   90.00
_cell.angle_gamma   90.00
#
_symmetry.space_group_name_H-M   'P 1'
#
loop_
_entity.id
_entity.type
_entity.pdbx_description
1 polymer ?
#
loop_
_entity_poly.entity_id
_entity_poly.type
_entity_poly.pdbx_seq_one_letter_code
_entity_poly.pdbx_strand_id
1 'polypeptide(L)'
;QEERRLMRLRSLLFVPGDRPERFAKAAASGADAIILDLEDSVSLANKDMARRAIADYLAGTREVITLVRVNPLDGHLTAADVAAIVAARPDAIMLPKAEGAPSILQLDTILRSESAEDASLPAILPIATETPAAIFTLGSYRDVKDRLVGLTWGAEDLPAAIGATTSREADGSYTAPYDVARAMTLFAAHAAGTAAIDTVFPAIKDEAGLAAYAARARRDGFT
;
A
#
# COMPACT_ATOMS: atom_id res chain seq x y z
N GLN A 1 24.47 -11.32 -0.90
CA GLN A 1 23.43 -10.31 -1.25
C GLN A 1 22.63 -10.96 -2.35
N GLU A 2 21.49 -11.54 -1.97
CA GLU A 2 20.47 -11.98 -2.92
C GLU A 2 19.98 -10.72 -3.65
N GLU A 3 20.11 -10.68 -4.97
CA GLU A 3 19.59 -9.60 -5.80
C GLU A 3 18.10 -9.45 -5.46
N ARG A 4 17.75 -8.34 -4.82
CA ARG A 4 16.36 -7.96 -4.54
C ARG A 4 15.65 -7.94 -5.90
N ARG A 5 14.90 -8.98 -6.19
CA ARG A 5 14.13 -9.08 -7.45
C ARG A 5 13.32 -7.79 -7.59
N LEU A 6 13.63 -6.98 -8.59
CA LEU A 6 12.90 -5.74 -8.85
C LEU A 6 11.43 -6.13 -9.03
N MET A 7 10.60 -5.82 -8.03
CA MET A 7 9.17 -6.06 -8.12
C MET A 7 8.60 -5.12 -9.18
N ARG A 8 7.95 -5.67 -10.19
CA ARG A 8 7.22 -4.87 -11.16
C ARG A 8 5.85 -4.55 -10.58
N LEU A 9 5.56 -3.28 -10.31
CA LEU A 9 4.36 -2.84 -9.59
C LEU A 9 3.59 -1.76 -10.38
N ARG A 10 3.18 -2.07 -11.62
CA ARG A 10 2.40 -1.16 -12.48
C ARG A 10 0.91 -1.22 -12.19
N SER A 11 0.42 -2.38 -11.74
CA SER A 11 -0.99 -2.61 -11.42
C SER A 11 -1.08 -3.44 -10.14
N LEU A 12 -1.80 -2.89 -9.15
CA LEU A 12 -2.02 -3.53 -7.86
C LEU A 12 -3.53 -3.60 -7.62
N LEU A 13 -4.04 -4.80 -7.32
CA LEU A 13 -5.47 -5.04 -7.14
C LEU A 13 -5.79 -5.31 -5.68
N PHE A 14 -6.60 -4.45 -5.06
CA PHE A 14 -7.10 -4.67 -3.71
C PHE A 14 -8.13 -5.79 -3.64
N VAL A 15 -8.02 -6.61 -2.59
CA VAL A 15 -8.96 -7.70 -2.29
C VAL A 15 -9.27 -7.68 -0.80
N PRO A 16 -10.55 -7.56 -0.38
CA PRO A 16 -10.89 -7.62 1.04
C PRO A 16 -10.44 -8.95 1.68
N GLY A 17 -9.74 -8.85 2.81
CA GLY A 17 -9.18 -10.02 3.50
C GLY A 17 -10.23 -10.97 4.06
N ASP A 18 -11.47 -10.48 4.27
CA ASP A 18 -12.61 -11.28 4.69
C ASP A 18 -13.39 -11.92 3.52
N ARG A 19 -12.80 -11.94 2.32
CA ARG A 19 -13.39 -12.53 1.10
C ARG A 19 -12.43 -13.52 0.44
N PRO A 20 -12.04 -14.62 1.14
CA PRO A 20 -11.04 -15.57 0.64
C PRO A 20 -11.44 -16.22 -0.69
N GLU A 21 -12.72 -16.34 -0.98
CA GLU A 21 -13.24 -16.83 -2.25
C GLU A 21 -12.86 -15.98 -3.47
N ARG A 22 -12.39 -14.75 -3.22
CA ARG A 22 -11.93 -13.82 -4.28
C ARG A 22 -10.43 -13.87 -4.54
N PHE A 23 -9.63 -14.43 -3.64
CA PHE A 23 -8.16 -14.38 -3.71
C PHE A 23 -7.62 -15.03 -5.00
N ALA A 24 -8.07 -16.24 -5.30
CA ALA A 24 -7.64 -16.95 -6.52
C ALA A 24 -8.04 -16.22 -7.81
N LYS A 25 -9.25 -15.63 -7.85
CA LYS A 25 -9.70 -14.83 -9.00
C LYS A 25 -8.87 -13.56 -9.16
N ALA A 26 -8.54 -12.89 -8.07
CA ALA A 26 -7.70 -11.70 -8.10
C ALA A 26 -6.27 -12.04 -8.55
N ALA A 27 -5.69 -13.12 -8.05
CA ALA A 27 -4.37 -13.59 -8.47
C ALA A 27 -4.31 -13.91 -9.98
N ALA A 28 -5.41 -14.43 -10.55
CA ALA A 28 -5.53 -14.74 -11.98
C ALA A 28 -5.94 -13.53 -12.84
N SER A 29 -6.07 -12.32 -12.28
CA SER A 29 -6.55 -11.13 -13.01
C SER A 29 -5.57 -10.56 -14.03
N GLY A 30 -4.28 -10.93 -13.96
CA GLY A 30 -3.21 -10.34 -14.75
C GLY A 30 -2.61 -9.07 -14.15
N ALA A 31 -3.04 -8.65 -12.95
CA ALA A 31 -2.36 -7.59 -12.20
C ALA A 31 -0.93 -8.02 -11.82
N ASP A 32 0.00 -7.07 -11.78
CA ASP A 32 1.38 -7.35 -11.35
C ASP A 32 1.43 -7.78 -9.88
N ALA A 33 0.50 -7.27 -9.05
CA ALA A 33 0.38 -7.63 -7.64
C ALA A 33 -1.08 -7.60 -7.15
N ILE A 34 -1.36 -8.35 -6.08
CA ILE A 34 -2.58 -8.21 -5.30
C ILE A 34 -2.27 -7.66 -3.90
N ILE A 35 -3.22 -6.92 -3.34
CA ILE A 35 -3.15 -6.39 -1.98
C ILE A 35 -4.30 -7.01 -1.19
N LEU A 36 -3.97 -7.93 -0.29
CA LEU A 36 -4.94 -8.51 0.64
C LEU A 36 -5.14 -7.53 1.80
N ASP A 37 -6.35 -7.04 1.95
CA ASP A 37 -6.63 -5.93 2.85
C ASP A 37 -7.11 -6.39 4.23
N LEU A 38 -6.48 -5.87 5.29
CA LEU A 38 -6.92 -6.03 6.69
C LEU A 38 -7.48 -4.73 7.27
N GLU A 39 -7.45 -3.61 6.51
CA GLU A 39 -7.86 -2.30 7.00
C GLU A 39 -9.33 -2.01 6.67
N ASP A 40 -9.60 -0.98 5.88
CA ASP A 40 -10.91 -0.36 5.69
C ASP A 40 -11.96 -1.28 5.07
N SER A 41 -11.55 -2.23 4.21
CA SER A 41 -12.49 -3.14 3.59
C SER A 41 -12.98 -4.26 4.51
N VAL A 42 -12.41 -4.38 5.72
CA VAL A 42 -12.71 -5.43 6.69
C VAL A 42 -13.25 -4.82 7.97
N SER A 43 -14.48 -5.18 8.36
CA SER A 43 -15.06 -4.73 9.63
C SER A 43 -14.28 -5.25 10.83
N LEU A 44 -14.36 -4.54 11.97
CA LEU A 44 -13.66 -4.93 13.19
C LEU A 44 -14.00 -6.37 13.62
N ALA A 45 -15.25 -6.77 13.48
CA ALA A 45 -15.70 -8.13 13.82
C ALA A 45 -15.09 -9.23 12.94
N ASN A 46 -14.65 -8.88 11.72
CA ASN A 46 -14.11 -9.83 10.75
C ASN A 46 -12.57 -9.86 10.74
N LYS A 47 -11.86 -8.98 11.48
CA LYS A 47 -10.40 -8.88 11.45
C LYS A 47 -9.70 -10.22 11.71
N ASP A 48 -10.11 -10.96 12.72
CA ASP A 48 -9.47 -12.24 13.08
C ASP A 48 -9.71 -13.32 12.02
N MET A 49 -10.89 -13.33 11.41
CA MET A 49 -11.18 -14.24 10.30
C MET A 49 -10.35 -13.88 9.07
N ALA A 50 -10.24 -12.59 8.75
CA ALA A 50 -9.45 -12.09 7.63
C ALA A 50 -7.95 -12.39 7.81
N ARG A 51 -7.39 -12.20 9.02
CA ARG A 51 -6.00 -12.57 9.35
C ARG A 51 -5.71 -14.03 9.06
N ARG A 52 -6.60 -14.93 9.53
CA ARG A 52 -6.46 -16.38 9.28
C ARG A 52 -6.55 -16.71 7.79
N ALA A 53 -7.55 -16.17 7.10
CA ALA A 53 -7.73 -16.42 5.67
C ALA A 53 -6.53 -15.95 4.84
N ILE A 54 -5.95 -14.79 5.17
CA ILE A 54 -4.75 -14.28 4.52
C ILE A 54 -3.53 -15.15 4.85
N ALA A 55 -3.33 -15.53 6.10
CA ALA A 55 -2.22 -16.40 6.50
C ALA A 55 -2.28 -17.75 5.77
N ASP A 56 -3.45 -18.37 5.69
CA ASP A 56 -3.67 -19.63 4.97
C ASP A 56 -3.35 -19.49 3.47
N TYR A 57 -3.79 -18.40 2.84
CA TYR A 57 -3.47 -18.10 1.44
C TYR A 57 -1.97 -17.92 1.22
N LEU A 58 -1.32 -17.15 2.09
CA LEU A 58 0.12 -16.87 2.00
C LEU A 58 0.98 -18.13 2.20
N ALA A 59 0.53 -19.10 2.99
CA ALA A 59 1.22 -20.37 3.19
C ALA A 59 1.20 -21.30 1.95
N GLY A 60 0.31 -21.04 0.99
CA GLY A 60 0.23 -21.78 -0.27
C GLY A 60 1.23 -21.33 -1.32
N THR A 61 1.24 -22.02 -2.46
CA THR A 61 2.03 -21.61 -3.64
C THR A 61 1.39 -20.39 -4.28
N ARG A 62 2.20 -19.35 -4.55
CA ARG A 62 1.76 -18.08 -5.15
C ARG A 62 2.60 -17.77 -6.39
N GLU A 63 1.92 -17.38 -7.47
CA GLU A 63 2.56 -16.95 -8.73
C GLU A 63 2.54 -15.43 -8.89
N VAL A 64 1.67 -14.73 -8.14
CA VAL A 64 1.51 -13.28 -8.16
C VAL A 64 2.16 -12.65 -6.93
N ILE A 65 2.78 -11.48 -7.09
CA ILE A 65 3.28 -10.67 -5.97
C ILE A 65 2.11 -10.35 -5.04
N THR A 66 2.26 -10.67 -3.76
CA THR A 66 1.19 -10.53 -2.78
C THR A 66 1.62 -9.60 -1.65
N LEU A 67 0.94 -8.46 -1.55
CA LEU A 67 1.06 -7.53 -0.45
C LEU A 67 -0.07 -7.75 0.54
N VAL A 68 0.15 -7.37 1.80
CA VAL A 68 -0.91 -7.27 2.81
C VAL A 68 -0.98 -5.84 3.31
N ARG A 69 -2.16 -5.20 3.20
CA ARG A 69 -2.40 -3.92 3.86
C ARG A 69 -2.82 -4.19 5.30
N VAL A 70 -1.97 -3.79 6.23
CA VAL A 70 -2.21 -3.87 7.68
C VAL A 70 -3.02 -2.67 8.17
N ASN A 71 -3.51 -2.71 9.41
CA ASN A 71 -4.13 -1.54 10.04
C ASN A 71 -3.07 -0.47 10.38
N PRO A 72 -3.48 0.80 10.58
CA PRO A 72 -2.57 1.91 10.89
C PRO A 72 -1.83 1.71 12.23
N LEU A 73 -0.66 2.35 12.36
CA LEU A 73 0.22 2.24 13.54
C LEU A 73 -0.32 2.92 14.81
N ASP A 74 -1.26 3.83 14.68
CA ASP A 74 -1.90 4.55 15.80
C ASP A 74 -2.90 3.70 16.58
N GLY A 75 -3.19 2.48 16.12
CA GLY A 75 -4.10 1.52 16.74
C GLY A 75 -3.40 0.29 17.33
N HIS A 76 -4.19 -0.58 17.96
CA HIS A 76 -3.70 -1.84 18.55
C HIS A 76 -3.70 -3.01 17.56
N LEU A 77 -4.16 -2.80 16.33
CA LEU A 77 -4.42 -3.88 15.38
C LEU A 77 -3.18 -4.29 14.58
N THR A 78 -2.25 -3.35 14.34
CA THR A 78 -1.08 -3.57 13.48
C THR A 78 -0.20 -4.73 13.98
N ALA A 79 0.09 -4.79 15.28
CA ALA A 79 0.90 -5.86 15.83
C ALA A 79 0.21 -7.23 15.65
N ALA A 80 -1.11 -7.31 15.88
CA ALA A 80 -1.87 -8.53 15.67
C ALA A 80 -1.95 -8.93 14.17
N ASP A 81 -2.01 -7.96 13.26
CA ASP A 81 -1.95 -8.22 11.83
C ASP A 81 -0.59 -8.81 11.45
N VAL A 82 0.50 -8.16 11.88
CA VAL A 82 1.87 -8.63 11.59
C VAL A 82 2.10 -10.02 12.17
N ALA A 83 1.76 -10.26 13.44
CA ALA A 83 1.91 -11.57 14.08
C ALA A 83 1.22 -12.69 13.31
N ALA A 84 0.04 -12.40 12.73
CA ALA A 84 -0.73 -13.39 11.98
C ALA A 84 -0.10 -13.76 10.62
N ILE A 85 0.59 -12.83 9.95
CA ILE A 85 0.96 -12.98 8.53
C ILE A 85 2.45 -13.07 8.27
N VAL A 86 3.31 -12.57 9.18
CA VAL A 86 4.74 -12.43 8.89
C VAL A 86 5.44 -13.76 8.65
N ALA A 87 5.06 -14.81 9.39
CA ALA A 87 5.61 -16.16 9.23
C ALA A 87 5.31 -16.77 7.85
N ALA A 88 4.19 -16.37 7.22
CA ALA A 88 3.80 -16.80 5.89
C ALA A 88 4.46 -15.97 4.76
N ARG A 89 5.32 -15.00 5.11
CA ARG A 89 6.21 -14.25 4.21
C ARG A 89 5.48 -13.60 3.03
N PRO A 90 4.62 -12.59 3.26
CA PRO A 90 4.13 -11.74 2.17
C PRO A 90 5.32 -11.06 1.46
N ASP A 91 5.19 -10.74 0.19
CA ASP A 91 6.26 -10.07 -0.57
C ASP A 91 6.50 -8.65 -0.06
N ALA A 92 5.43 -7.95 0.36
CA ALA A 92 5.52 -6.65 1.02
C ALA A 92 4.33 -6.40 1.96
N ILE A 93 4.51 -5.45 2.88
CA ILE A 93 3.45 -4.90 3.73
C ILE A 93 3.07 -3.52 3.19
N MET A 94 1.78 -3.29 2.92
CA MET A 94 1.29 -1.95 2.66
C MET A 94 0.90 -1.30 3.99
N LEU A 95 1.51 -0.15 4.28
CA LEU A 95 1.30 0.61 5.52
C LEU A 95 0.43 1.84 5.24
N PRO A 96 -0.82 1.89 5.70
CA PRO A 96 -1.65 3.08 5.62
C PRO A 96 -1.21 4.14 6.63
N LYS A 97 -1.60 5.38 6.39
CA LYS A 97 -1.40 6.55 7.26
C LYS A 97 0.04 6.73 7.73
N ALA A 98 0.99 6.41 6.83
CA ALA A 98 2.41 6.50 7.11
C ALA A 98 2.90 7.96 7.05
N GLU A 99 3.63 8.39 8.07
CA GLU A 99 4.16 9.75 8.23
C GLU A 99 5.70 9.76 8.13
N GLY A 100 6.24 9.30 6.99
CA GLY A 100 7.67 9.31 6.71
C GLY A 100 8.47 8.17 7.33
N ALA A 101 9.78 8.37 7.43
CA ALA A 101 10.71 7.38 7.97
C ALA A 101 10.34 6.85 9.36
N PRO A 102 9.86 7.66 10.32
CA PRO A 102 9.49 7.16 11.64
C PRO A 102 8.46 6.02 11.59
N SER A 103 7.44 6.13 10.72
CA SER A 103 6.43 5.07 10.56
C SER A 103 7.04 3.78 10.00
N ILE A 104 7.99 3.89 9.08
CA ILE A 104 8.68 2.73 8.51
C ILE A 104 9.54 2.04 9.57
N LEU A 105 10.28 2.79 10.39
CA LEU A 105 11.10 2.25 11.47
C LEU A 105 10.25 1.60 12.57
N GLN A 106 9.10 2.17 12.88
CA GLN A 106 8.16 1.59 13.84
C GLN A 106 7.59 0.26 13.33
N LEU A 107 7.14 0.21 12.07
CA LEU A 107 6.69 -1.06 11.47
C LEU A 107 7.83 -2.09 11.40
N ASP A 108 9.05 -1.67 11.04
CA ASP A 108 10.21 -2.56 11.00
C ASP A 108 10.50 -3.18 12.37
N THR A 109 10.33 -2.41 13.45
CA THR A 109 10.46 -2.91 14.82
C THR A 109 9.41 -3.98 15.13
N ILE A 110 8.15 -3.76 14.74
CA ILE A 110 7.08 -4.76 14.91
C ILE A 110 7.36 -6.01 14.08
N LEU A 111 7.78 -5.84 12.82
CA LEU A 111 8.12 -6.97 11.95
C LEU A 111 9.24 -7.82 12.54
N ARG A 112 10.28 -7.21 13.11
CA ARG A 112 11.40 -7.92 13.75
C ARG A 112 10.97 -8.66 15.02
N SER A 113 10.10 -8.06 15.83
CA SER A 113 9.64 -8.71 17.07
C SER A 113 8.78 -9.95 16.82
N GLU A 114 8.09 -10.00 15.68
CA GLU A 114 7.19 -11.11 15.32
C GLU A 114 7.85 -12.12 14.35
N SER A 115 9.10 -11.89 13.95
CA SER A 115 9.82 -12.76 13.02
C SER A 115 10.86 -13.61 13.76
N ALA A 116 11.23 -14.76 13.19
CA ALA A 116 12.40 -15.50 13.63
C ALA A 116 13.68 -14.65 13.44
N GLU A 117 14.71 -14.90 14.28
CA GLU A 117 15.92 -14.05 14.40
C GLU A 117 16.60 -13.77 13.04
N ASP A 118 16.69 -14.76 12.17
CA ASP A 118 17.34 -14.66 10.86
C ASP A 118 16.34 -14.55 9.68
N ALA A 119 15.08 -14.25 9.95
CA ALA A 119 14.07 -14.19 8.90
C ALA A 119 14.27 -12.97 7.97
N SER A 120 14.18 -13.19 6.66
CA SER A 120 14.06 -12.10 5.70
C SER A 120 12.72 -11.39 5.88
N LEU A 121 12.76 -10.10 6.17
CA LEU A 121 11.55 -9.30 6.36
C LEU A 121 10.94 -8.86 5.04
N PRO A 122 9.60 -8.79 4.93
CA PRO A 122 8.91 -8.25 3.76
C PRO A 122 9.31 -6.79 3.52
N ALA A 123 9.27 -6.35 2.26
CA ALA A 123 9.41 -4.95 1.92
C ALA A 123 8.21 -4.13 2.39
N ILE A 124 8.28 -2.80 2.36
CA ILE A 124 7.21 -1.92 2.80
C ILE A 124 6.78 -1.00 1.65
N LEU A 125 5.46 -0.88 1.45
CA LEU A 125 4.82 0.07 0.55
C LEU A 125 3.95 1.02 1.40
N PRO A 126 4.43 2.20 1.81
CA PRO A 126 3.60 3.15 2.55
C PRO A 126 2.61 3.88 1.64
N ILE A 127 1.40 4.14 2.16
CA ILE A 127 0.50 5.16 1.62
C ILE A 127 0.92 6.48 2.31
N ALA A 128 1.58 7.33 1.55
CA ALA A 128 2.47 8.35 2.11
C ALA A 128 1.83 9.74 2.31
N THR A 129 0.52 9.90 2.07
CA THR A 129 -0.13 11.23 2.11
C THR A 129 -1.55 11.22 2.65
N GLU A 130 -1.92 10.27 3.49
CA GLU A 130 -3.28 10.17 4.03
C GLU A 130 -3.53 11.13 5.20
N THR A 131 -2.47 11.70 5.77
CA THR A 131 -2.56 12.72 6.82
C THR A 131 -1.87 14.03 6.41
N PRO A 132 -2.29 15.18 6.94
CA PRO A 132 -1.60 16.45 6.66
C PRO A 132 -0.12 16.43 7.08
N ALA A 133 0.22 15.79 8.19
CA ALA A 133 1.59 15.65 8.68
C ALA A 133 2.48 14.86 7.70
N ALA A 134 1.92 13.84 7.07
CA ALA A 134 2.63 13.00 6.11
C ALA A 134 3.20 13.80 4.93
N ILE A 135 2.48 14.84 4.46
CA ILE A 135 2.93 15.70 3.35
C ILE A 135 4.30 16.33 3.66
N PHE A 136 4.50 16.78 4.90
CA PHE A 136 5.72 17.46 5.32
C PHE A 136 6.88 16.52 5.67
N THR A 137 6.62 15.21 5.75
CA THR A 137 7.64 14.19 6.07
C THR A 137 8.07 13.35 4.88
N LEU A 138 7.49 13.56 3.69
CA LEU A 138 7.75 12.78 2.47
C LEU A 138 9.24 12.64 2.14
N GLY A 139 10.04 13.70 2.34
CA GLY A 139 11.47 13.69 2.05
C GLY A 139 12.27 12.69 2.90
N SER A 140 11.76 12.32 4.09
CA SER A 140 12.45 11.40 5.00
C SER A 140 12.45 9.94 4.53
N TYR A 141 11.59 9.55 3.60
CA TYR A 141 11.59 8.21 3.04
C TYR A 141 12.94 7.82 2.40
N ARG A 142 13.73 8.79 1.96
CA ARG A 142 15.09 8.56 1.47
C ARG A 142 15.99 7.88 2.50
N ASP A 143 15.79 8.15 3.79
CA ASP A 143 16.63 7.64 4.87
C ASP A 143 16.35 6.16 5.19
N VAL A 144 15.24 5.64 4.70
CA VAL A 144 14.77 4.25 4.90
C VAL A 144 14.54 3.50 3.58
N LYS A 145 15.13 3.98 2.50
CA LYS A 145 14.92 3.47 1.13
C LYS A 145 15.11 1.96 0.99
N ASP A 146 16.02 1.38 1.75
CA ASP A 146 16.33 -0.06 1.71
C ASP A 146 15.18 -0.93 2.25
N ARG A 147 14.19 -0.35 2.90
CA ARG A 147 12.97 -1.02 3.35
C ARG A 147 11.82 -0.87 2.36
N LEU A 148 11.91 0.06 1.41
CA LEU A 148 10.80 0.42 0.53
C LEU A 148 10.80 -0.38 -0.75
N VAL A 149 9.61 -0.79 -1.22
CA VAL A 149 9.36 -1.30 -2.56
C VAL A 149 8.75 -0.23 -3.46
N GLY A 150 8.18 0.81 -2.90
CA GLY A 150 7.58 1.94 -3.58
C GLY A 150 7.01 2.94 -2.60
N LEU A 151 6.50 4.05 -3.11
CA LEU A 151 5.61 4.98 -2.42
C LEU A 151 4.32 5.10 -3.22
N THR A 152 3.18 5.10 -2.54
CA THR A 152 1.89 5.48 -3.12
C THR A 152 1.25 6.59 -2.32
N TRP A 153 0.27 7.29 -2.89
CA TRP A 153 -0.45 8.36 -2.22
C TRP A 153 -1.92 8.02 -2.03
N GLY A 154 -2.52 8.50 -0.94
CA GLY A 154 -3.93 8.28 -0.61
C GLY A 154 -4.77 9.51 -0.95
N ALA A 155 -5.72 9.34 -1.87
CA ALA A 155 -6.62 10.41 -2.29
C ALA A 155 -7.95 10.40 -1.52
N GLU A 156 -8.24 9.33 -0.80
CA GLU A 156 -9.56 9.13 -0.19
C GLU A 156 -9.60 9.59 1.28
N ASP A 157 -8.52 9.39 2.06
CA ASP A 157 -8.47 9.76 3.49
C ASP A 157 -8.07 11.22 3.72
N LEU A 158 -7.17 11.75 2.91
CA LEU A 158 -6.67 13.13 3.06
C LEU A 158 -7.78 14.19 3.06
N PRO A 159 -8.85 14.11 2.23
CA PRO A 159 -9.96 15.06 2.30
C PRO A 159 -10.63 15.12 3.66
N ALA A 160 -10.91 13.97 4.26
CA ALA A 160 -11.50 13.89 5.60
C ALA A 160 -10.55 14.48 6.67
N ALA A 161 -9.27 14.19 6.56
CA ALA A 161 -8.26 14.68 7.51
C ALA A 161 -8.09 16.21 7.51
N ILE A 162 -8.34 16.87 6.37
CA ILE A 162 -8.25 18.34 6.26
C ILE A 162 -9.60 19.05 6.26
N GLY A 163 -10.71 18.31 6.43
CA GLY A 163 -12.06 18.88 6.45
C GLY A 163 -12.55 19.39 5.09
N ALA A 164 -12.02 18.82 3.98
CA ALA A 164 -12.46 19.17 2.65
C ALA A 164 -13.80 18.54 2.31
N THR A 165 -14.66 19.27 1.59
CA THR A 165 -15.97 18.77 1.15
C THR A 165 -15.89 17.88 -0.08
N THR A 166 -14.82 18.00 -0.86
CA THR A 166 -14.53 17.19 -2.05
C THR A 166 -13.05 17.19 -2.36
N SER A 167 -12.57 16.14 -3.00
CA SER A 167 -11.21 16.05 -3.56
C SER A 167 -11.16 16.31 -5.08
N ARG A 168 -12.34 16.44 -5.72
CA ARG A 168 -12.43 16.50 -7.19
C ARG A 168 -13.21 17.71 -7.66
N GLU A 169 -12.80 18.21 -8.82
CA GLU A 169 -13.52 19.19 -9.62
C GLU A 169 -14.71 18.54 -10.35
N ALA A 170 -15.56 19.36 -10.96
CA ALA A 170 -16.74 18.90 -11.70
C ALA A 170 -16.41 17.99 -12.90
N ASP A 171 -15.23 18.11 -13.47
CA ASP A 171 -14.73 17.28 -14.58
C ASP A 171 -14.05 15.98 -14.11
N GLY A 172 -14.02 15.72 -12.79
CA GLY A 172 -13.41 14.54 -12.18
C GLY A 172 -11.90 14.67 -11.93
N SER A 173 -11.24 15.75 -12.32
CA SER A 173 -9.84 16.03 -11.97
C SER A 173 -9.71 16.29 -10.47
N TYR A 174 -8.52 16.08 -9.91
CA TYR A 174 -8.26 16.41 -8.52
C TYR A 174 -8.16 17.94 -8.34
N THR A 175 -8.62 18.44 -7.18
CA THR A 175 -8.36 19.82 -6.78
C THR A 175 -6.89 20.01 -6.40
N ALA A 176 -6.41 21.23 -6.44
CA ALA A 176 -5.00 21.58 -6.27
C ALA A 176 -4.29 20.93 -5.07
N PRO A 177 -4.88 20.80 -3.85
CA PRO A 177 -4.20 20.14 -2.74
C PRO A 177 -3.81 18.69 -3.03
N TYR A 178 -4.63 17.95 -3.75
CA TYR A 178 -4.38 16.53 -4.07
C TYR A 178 -3.42 16.37 -5.24
N ASP A 179 -3.45 17.25 -6.23
CA ASP A 179 -2.41 17.29 -7.27
C ASP A 179 -1.03 17.61 -6.67
N VAL A 180 -0.97 18.47 -5.64
CA VAL A 180 0.28 18.71 -4.89
C VAL A 180 0.72 17.45 -4.15
N ALA A 181 -0.17 16.78 -3.41
CA ALA A 181 0.16 15.55 -2.69
C ALA A 181 0.67 14.46 -3.65
N ARG A 182 0.01 14.30 -4.81
CA ARG A 182 0.41 13.39 -5.88
C ARG A 182 1.81 13.70 -6.41
N ALA A 183 2.06 14.97 -6.75
CA ALA A 183 3.35 15.41 -7.28
C ALA A 183 4.49 15.26 -6.25
N MET A 184 4.24 15.59 -5.00
CA MET A 184 5.21 15.44 -3.92
C MET A 184 5.57 13.98 -3.66
N THR A 185 4.58 13.05 -3.72
CA THR A 185 4.84 11.61 -3.61
C THR A 185 5.72 11.11 -4.76
N LEU A 186 5.43 11.55 -5.99
CA LEU A 186 6.26 11.23 -7.15
C LEU A 186 7.72 11.66 -6.93
N PHE A 187 7.95 12.90 -6.51
CA PHE A 187 9.30 13.41 -6.25
C PHE A 187 9.98 12.68 -5.09
N ALA A 188 9.25 12.37 -4.01
CA ALA A 188 9.80 11.64 -2.87
C ALA A 188 10.21 10.21 -3.25
N ALA A 189 9.42 9.51 -4.05
CA ALA A 189 9.74 8.17 -4.54
C ALA A 189 11.02 8.18 -5.38
N HIS A 190 11.12 9.10 -6.34
CA HIS A 190 12.33 9.24 -7.15
C HIS A 190 13.55 9.66 -6.32
N ALA A 191 13.39 10.55 -5.33
CA ALA A 191 14.47 10.95 -4.42
C ALA A 191 14.95 9.79 -3.53
N ALA A 192 14.06 8.87 -3.17
CA ALA A 192 14.40 7.66 -2.44
C ALA A 192 14.90 6.52 -3.36
N GLY A 193 14.82 6.67 -4.69
CA GLY A 193 15.21 5.62 -5.64
C GLY A 193 14.29 4.40 -5.60
N THR A 194 12.99 4.60 -5.32
CA THR A 194 12.00 3.53 -5.26
C THR A 194 10.86 3.78 -6.25
N ALA A 195 9.97 2.79 -6.45
CA ALA A 195 8.85 2.93 -7.39
C ALA A 195 7.86 4.01 -6.92
N ALA A 196 7.40 4.83 -7.86
CA ALA A 196 6.28 5.75 -7.65
C ALA A 196 5.00 5.08 -8.16
N ILE A 197 4.04 4.82 -7.29
CA ILE A 197 2.78 4.15 -7.61
C ILE A 197 1.65 5.18 -7.45
N ASP A 198 0.84 5.35 -8.49
CA ASP A 198 -0.29 6.29 -8.42
C ASP A 198 -1.41 5.75 -7.52
N THR A 199 -2.33 6.60 -7.11
CA THR A 199 -3.43 6.23 -6.21
C THR A 199 -4.45 5.31 -6.87
N VAL A 200 -5.38 4.80 -6.08
CA VAL A 200 -6.48 3.94 -6.53
C VAL A 200 -7.36 4.62 -7.58
N PHE A 201 -7.91 3.81 -8.49
CA PHE A 201 -8.96 4.22 -9.42
C PHE A 201 -10.28 3.55 -9.00
N PRO A 202 -11.20 4.28 -8.35
CA PRO A 202 -12.37 3.68 -7.70
C PRO A 202 -13.51 3.33 -8.66
N ALA A 203 -13.52 3.86 -9.88
CA ALA A 203 -14.59 3.64 -10.85
C ALA A 203 -14.44 2.28 -11.57
N ILE A 204 -14.73 1.18 -10.87
CA ILE A 204 -14.45 -0.22 -11.27
C ILE A 204 -14.97 -0.57 -12.68
N LYS A 205 -16.04 0.08 -13.16
CA LYS A 205 -16.67 -0.22 -14.45
C LYS A 205 -16.18 0.69 -15.58
N ASP A 206 -15.36 1.68 -15.27
CA ASP A 206 -14.86 2.66 -16.24
C ASP A 206 -13.47 2.26 -16.74
N GLU A 207 -13.43 1.30 -17.66
CA GLU A 207 -12.17 0.82 -18.25
C GLU A 207 -11.47 1.92 -19.08
N ALA A 208 -12.23 2.77 -19.77
CA ALA A 208 -11.67 3.87 -20.55
C ALA A 208 -11.02 4.93 -19.64
N GLY A 209 -11.68 5.27 -18.54
CA GLY A 209 -11.15 6.17 -17.52
C GLY A 209 -9.90 5.59 -16.85
N LEU A 210 -9.89 4.30 -16.52
CA LEU A 210 -8.71 3.62 -15.97
C LEU A 210 -7.53 3.69 -16.96
N ALA A 211 -7.77 3.41 -18.24
CA ALA A 211 -6.72 3.48 -19.27
C ALA A 211 -6.15 4.90 -19.40
N ALA A 212 -7.01 5.92 -19.41
CA ALA A 212 -6.60 7.33 -19.47
C ALA A 212 -5.80 7.72 -18.20
N TYR A 213 -6.26 7.27 -17.03
CA TYR A 213 -5.60 7.50 -15.75
C TYR A 213 -4.20 6.89 -15.71
N ALA A 214 -4.06 5.63 -16.11
CA ALA A 214 -2.78 4.95 -16.20
C ALA A 214 -1.83 5.60 -17.22
N ALA A 215 -2.35 6.07 -18.36
CA ALA A 215 -1.57 6.81 -19.35
C ALA A 215 -1.05 8.15 -18.78
N ARG A 216 -1.89 8.87 -18.01
CA ARG A 216 -1.47 10.09 -17.28
C ARG A 216 -0.37 9.77 -16.27
N ALA A 217 -0.57 8.74 -15.45
CA ALA A 217 0.41 8.33 -14.45
C ALA A 217 1.79 8.05 -15.07
N ARG A 218 1.81 7.24 -16.13
CA ARG A 218 3.03 6.93 -16.87
C ARG A 218 3.69 8.16 -17.49
N ARG A 219 2.91 9.06 -18.11
CA ARG A 219 3.41 10.31 -18.67
C ARG A 219 4.10 11.17 -17.63
N ASP A 220 3.54 11.22 -16.41
CA ASP A 220 4.05 12.05 -15.31
C ASP A 220 5.24 11.41 -14.59
N GLY A 221 5.56 10.13 -14.82
CA GLY A 221 6.72 9.44 -14.25
C GLY A 221 6.41 8.40 -13.16
N PHE A 222 5.14 8.05 -12.97
CA PHE A 222 4.75 6.89 -12.16
C PHE A 222 5.06 5.57 -12.87
N THR A 223 5.19 4.51 -12.09
CA THR A 223 5.51 3.14 -12.56
C THR A 223 4.39 2.55 -13.41
#